data_332058f5416990854a72914ef55b8689
#
_entry.id   332058f5416990854a72914ef55b8689
#
_cell.length_a   1.000
_cell.length_b   1.000
_cell.length_c   1.000
_cell.angle_alpha   90.00
_cell.angle_beta   90.00
_cell.angle_gamma   90.00
#
_symmetry.space_group_name_H-M   'P 1'
#
loop_
_entity.id
_entity.type
_entity.pdbx_description
1 polymer ?
#
loop_
_entity_poly.entity_id
_entity_poly.type
_entity_poly.pdbx_seq_one_letter_code
_entity_poly.pdbx_strand_id
1 'polypeptide(L)'
;MPLPAAHPAVGDAMPKTKNFPPELYEATDSLIQNLRASEPFLAYQKSREQFKSDSQAHALIERLSALQAELRRQQTNGSVTQADLEELRAVQAEVQANTTLIAHTSTQQEAVSFLREINQEISQLLGVDFAILAKQSTC
;
A
#
# COMPACT_ATOMS: atom_id res chain seq x y z
N MET A 1 28.40 -32.33 10.41
CA MET A 1 27.88 -32.04 10.26
C MET A 1 26.96 -31.28 9.92
N PRO A 2 26.47 -31.00 9.69
CA PRO A 2 25.84 -30.38 9.24
C PRO A 2 25.01 -29.68 9.11
N LEU A 3 24.58 -29.20 8.97
CA LEU A 3 23.83 -28.66 8.79
C LEU A 3 23.21 -27.86 8.22
N PRO A 4 22.91 -27.54 7.91
CA PRO A 4 22.51 -26.79 7.31
C PRO A 4 21.41 -26.34 7.11
N ALA A 5 21.07 -26.42 7.06
CA ALA A 5 20.10 -26.13 6.92
C ALA A 5 19.40 -25.09 6.77
N ALA A 6 19.43 -24.59 7.12
CA ALA A 6 18.88 -23.66 7.13
C ALA A 6 18.27 -23.03 6.19
N HIS A 7 18.15 -22.55 5.88
CA HIS A 7 17.81 -21.75 5.16
C HIS A 7 16.77 -21.79 4.43
N PRO A 8 16.56 -22.15 4.34
CA PRO A 8 15.66 -22.20 3.46
C PRO A 8 14.37 -21.74 3.63
N ALA A 9 14.04 -21.30 4.57
CA ALA A 9 12.73 -20.85 4.77
C ALA A 9 12.26 -19.89 3.74
N VAL A 10 13.15 -19.12 3.23
CA VAL A 10 12.77 -18.13 2.26
C VAL A 10 12.26 -18.76 0.99
N GLY A 11 12.92 -19.76 0.56
CA GLY A 11 12.52 -20.42 -0.65
C GLY A 11 11.15 -21.02 -0.53
N ASP A 12 10.82 -21.46 0.64
CA ASP A 12 9.57 -22.14 0.80
C ASP A 12 8.37 -21.21 0.75
N ALA A 13 8.57 -19.95 1.02
CA ALA A 13 7.49 -19.02 0.95
C ALA A 13 7.01 -18.79 -0.46
N MET A 14 7.82 -19.08 -1.46
CA MET A 14 7.42 -18.86 -2.81
C MET A 14 6.66 -20.08 -3.32
N PRO A 15 5.62 -19.84 -4.06
CA PRO A 15 4.87 -20.92 -4.62
C PRO A 15 5.66 -21.44 -5.71
N LYS A 16 6.38 -22.38 -5.56
CA LYS A 16 7.12 -22.82 -6.41
C LYS A 16 6.60 -23.52 -7.39
N THR A 17 6.19 -23.62 -7.91
CA THR A 17 5.66 -24.57 -8.58
C THR A 17 5.62 -24.49 -9.99
N LYS A 18 5.48 -23.44 -10.58
CA LYS A 18 5.31 -23.44 -12.00
C LYS A 18 6.58 -23.05 -12.68
N ASN A 19 7.05 -23.88 -13.58
CA ASN A 19 8.16 -23.52 -14.44
C ASN A 19 7.61 -22.74 -15.61
N PHE A 20 7.74 -21.44 -15.56
CA PHE A 20 7.38 -20.57 -16.68
C PHE A 20 8.52 -20.54 -17.71
N PRO A 21 8.22 -20.29 -18.98
CA PRO A 21 9.25 -20.10 -20.00
C PRO A 21 10.24 -18.99 -19.61
N PRO A 22 11.53 -19.14 -19.96
CA PRO A 22 12.51 -18.08 -19.65
C PRO A 22 12.12 -16.72 -20.19
N GLU A 23 11.49 -16.65 -21.35
CA GLU A 23 11.05 -15.40 -21.95
C GLU A 23 10.02 -14.68 -21.06
N LEU A 24 9.19 -15.44 -20.35
CA LEU A 24 8.21 -14.87 -19.45
C LEU A 24 8.89 -14.25 -18.22
N TYR A 25 9.90 -14.92 -17.68
CA TYR A 25 10.68 -14.38 -16.58
C TYR A 25 11.40 -13.09 -16.99
N GLU A 26 12.01 -13.09 -18.17
CA GLU A 26 12.71 -11.93 -18.70
C GLU A 26 11.74 -10.75 -18.90
N ALA A 27 10.58 -11.00 -19.47
CA ALA A 27 9.56 -9.98 -19.68
C ALA A 27 9.05 -9.41 -18.35
N THR A 28 8.82 -10.29 -17.37
CA THR A 28 8.38 -9.89 -16.04
C THR A 28 9.44 -9.04 -15.34
N ASP A 29 10.69 -9.46 -15.44
CA ASP A 29 11.80 -8.74 -14.83
C ASP A 29 11.97 -7.36 -15.45
N SER A 30 11.88 -7.27 -16.78
CA SER A 30 11.91 -6.00 -17.50
C SER A 30 10.75 -5.09 -17.08
N LEU A 31 9.56 -5.65 -16.93
CA LEU A 31 8.40 -4.90 -16.48
C LEU A 31 8.62 -4.34 -15.07
N ILE A 32 9.12 -5.16 -14.15
CA ILE A 32 9.42 -4.74 -12.79
C ILE A 32 10.45 -3.61 -12.77
N GLN A 33 11.52 -3.75 -13.54
CA GLN A 33 12.55 -2.71 -13.63
C GLN A 33 11.98 -1.39 -14.16
N ASN A 34 11.17 -1.47 -15.20
CA ASN A 34 10.53 -0.29 -15.78
C ASN A 34 9.53 0.35 -14.82
N LEU A 35 8.77 -0.45 -14.09
CA LEU A 35 7.85 0.06 -13.06
C LEU A 35 8.62 0.79 -11.96
N ARG A 36 9.69 0.20 -11.46
CA ARG A 36 10.52 0.80 -10.41
C ARG A 36 11.18 2.10 -10.85
N ALA A 37 11.50 2.21 -12.13
CA ALA A 37 12.11 3.42 -12.68
C ALA A 37 11.08 4.48 -13.09
N SER A 38 9.80 4.15 -13.05
CA SER A 38 8.75 5.08 -13.47
C SER A 38 8.58 6.21 -12.46
N GLU A 39 8.16 7.36 -12.96
CA GLU A 39 7.96 8.55 -12.13
C GLU A 39 6.98 8.33 -10.98
N PRO A 40 5.81 7.71 -11.18
CA PRO A 40 4.89 7.46 -10.05
C PRO A 40 5.48 6.61 -8.95
N PHE A 41 6.27 5.59 -9.29
CA PHE A 41 6.92 4.75 -8.28
C PHE A 41 8.05 5.46 -7.57
N LEU A 42 8.86 6.24 -8.28
CA LEU A 42 9.94 7.01 -7.65
C LEU A 42 9.38 8.06 -6.69
N ALA A 43 8.30 8.73 -7.09
CA ALA A 43 7.63 9.69 -6.22
C ALA A 43 7.06 9.01 -4.97
N TYR A 44 6.45 7.85 -5.14
CA TYR A 44 5.91 7.08 -4.02
C TYR A 44 7.02 6.63 -3.06
N GLN A 45 8.13 6.10 -3.59
CA GLN A 45 9.25 5.69 -2.75
C GLN A 45 9.82 6.85 -1.95
N LYS A 46 9.97 8.00 -2.58
CA LYS A 46 10.46 9.20 -1.91
C LYS A 46 9.53 9.64 -0.78
N SER A 47 8.23 9.71 -1.04
CA SER A 47 7.26 10.11 -0.02
C SER A 47 7.18 9.09 1.11
N ARG A 48 7.32 7.80 0.80
CA ARG A 48 7.36 6.74 1.79
C ARG A 48 8.56 6.86 2.73
N GLU A 49 9.74 7.16 2.18
CA GLU A 49 10.93 7.36 3.01
C GLU A 49 10.79 8.62 3.88
N GLN A 50 10.22 9.69 3.34
CA GLN A 50 9.93 10.89 4.12
C GLN A 50 8.95 10.59 5.27
N PHE A 51 7.90 9.83 4.97
CA PHE A 51 6.94 9.44 5.99
C PHE A 51 7.58 8.60 7.09
N LYS A 52 8.43 7.64 6.73
CA LYS A 52 9.12 6.80 7.71
C LYS A 52 9.96 7.60 8.70
N SER A 53 10.56 8.68 8.24
CA SER A 53 11.45 9.50 9.07
C SER A 53 10.74 10.64 9.78
N ASP A 54 9.45 10.87 9.50
CA ASP A 54 8.70 11.97 10.08
C ASP A 54 7.92 11.51 11.30
N SER A 55 8.52 11.67 12.48
CA SER A 55 7.90 11.28 13.75
C SER A 55 6.63 12.05 14.06
N GLN A 56 6.53 13.28 13.60
CA GLN A 56 5.34 14.10 13.80
C GLN A 56 4.16 13.58 12.99
N ALA A 57 4.41 13.17 11.74
CA ALA A 57 3.38 12.55 10.90
C ALA A 57 2.87 11.25 11.53
N HIS A 58 3.77 10.43 12.06
CA HIS A 58 3.39 9.20 12.77
C HIS A 58 2.54 9.50 14.01
N ALA A 59 2.96 10.47 14.80
CA ALA A 59 2.21 10.86 16.00
C ALA A 59 0.80 11.35 15.68
N LEU A 60 0.63 12.09 14.58
CA LEU A 60 -0.69 12.54 14.14
C LEU A 60 -1.60 11.39 13.74
N ILE A 61 -1.06 10.41 13.02
CA ILE A 61 -1.85 9.23 12.61
C ILE A 61 -2.24 8.40 13.83
N GLU A 62 -1.31 8.19 14.77
CA GLU A 62 -1.60 7.46 16.00
C GLU A 62 -2.67 8.17 16.83
N ARG A 63 -2.55 9.49 16.97
CA ARG A 63 -3.53 10.29 17.70
C ARG A 63 -4.91 10.22 17.04
N LEU A 64 -4.98 10.33 15.73
CA LEU A 64 -6.24 10.21 14.98
C LEU A 64 -6.87 8.83 15.19
N SER A 65 -6.06 7.79 15.07
CA SER A 65 -6.52 6.40 15.22
C SER A 65 -7.06 6.14 16.62
N ALA A 66 -6.32 6.59 17.65
CA ALA A 66 -6.73 6.44 19.05
C ALA A 66 -8.03 7.18 19.34
N LEU A 67 -8.16 8.39 18.80
CA LEU A 67 -9.34 9.21 18.99
C LEU A 67 -10.57 8.59 18.30
N GLN A 68 -10.40 8.07 17.10
CA GLN A 68 -11.48 7.37 16.40
C GLN A 68 -11.93 6.10 17.14
N ALA A 69 -10.98 5.34 17.70
CA ALA A 69 -11.29 4.14 18.46
C ALA A 69 -12.07 4.50 19.75
N GLU A 70 -11.64 5.55 20.46
CA GLU A 70 -12.32 6.01 21.65
C GLU A 70 -13.73 6.51 21.36
N LEU A 71 -13.90 7.27 20.27
CA LEU A 71 -15.22 7.75 19.86
C LEU A 71 -16.17 6.60 19.52
N ARG A 72 -15.69 5.56 18.85
CA ARG A 72 -16.51 4.37 18.59
C ARG A 72 -16.96 3.72 19.87
N ARG A 73 -16.06 3.61 20.83
CA ARG A 73 -16.38 3.04 22.15
C ARG A 73 -17.44 3.88 22.87
N GLN A 74 -17.30 5.19 22.83
CA GLN A 74 -18.25 6.13 23.45
C GLN A 74 -19.59 6.12 22.75
N GLN A 75 -19.64 5.95 21.44
CA GLN A 75 -20.89 5.83 20.70
C GLN A 75 -21.72 4.65 21.20
N THR A 76 -21.09 3.53 21.51
CA THR A 76 -21.77 2.36 22.02
C THR A 76 -22.41 2.65 23.39
N ASN A 77 -21.80 3.53 24.18
CA ASN A 77 -22.28 3.90 25.52
C ASN A 77 -23.13 5.18 25.52
N GLY A 78 -23.28 5.84 24.38
CA GLY A 78 -24.02 7.09 24.29
C GLY A 78 -23.35 8.25 25.01
N SER A 79 -22.04 8.21 25.20
CA SER A 79 -21.31 9.21 26.00
C SER A 79 -20.46 10.18 25.16
N VAL A 80 -20.67 10.25 23.86
CA VAL A 80 -19.93 11.17 22.99
C VAL A 80 -20.32 12.61 23.32
N THR A 81 -19.31 13.47 23.54
CA THR A 81 -19.52 14.87 23.86
C THR A 81 -19.19 15.76 22.66
N GLN A 82 -19.64 17.02 22.74
CA GLN A 82 -19.31 18.03 21.73
C GLN A 82 -17.79 18.27 21.69
N ALA A 83 -17.14 18.28 22.85
CA ALA A 83 -15.69 18.44 22.95
C ALA A 83 -14.92 17.34 22.22
N ASP A 84 -15.39 16.09 22.32
CA ASP A 84 -14.78 14.96 21.62
C ASP A 84 -14.85 15.14 20.10
N LEU A 85 -15.97 15.63 19.60
CA LEU A 85 -16.16 15.88 18.15
C LEU A 85 -15.29 17.04 17.67
N GLU A 86 -15.14 18.07 18.50
CA GLU A 86 -14.27 19.21 18.18
C GLU A 86 -12.80 18.78 18.15
N GLU A 87 -12.37 17.94 19.09
CA GLU A 87 -11.02 17.40 19.07
C GLU A 87 -10.77 16.55 17.83
N LEU A 88 -11.71 15.71 17.46
CA LEU A 88 -11.59 14.92 16.22
C LEU A 88 -11.41 15.82 15.00
N ARG A 89 -12.22 16.87 14.89
CA ARG A 89 -12.12 17.81 13.76
C ARG A 89 -10.77 18.53 13.75
N ALA A 90 -10.27 18.91 14.93
CA ALA A 90 -8.98 19.57 15.03
C ALA A 90 -7.85 18.66 14.57
N VAL A 91 -7.84 17.41 15.02
CA VAL A 91 -6.82 16.43 14.60
C VAL A 91 -6.92 16.12 13.10
N GLN A 92 -8.13 15.99 12.60
CA GLN A 92 -8.34 15.78 11.15
C GLN A 92 -7.79 16.96 10.34
N ALA A 93 -8.00 18.19 10.82
CA ALA A 93 -7.45 19.38 10.15
C ALA A 93 -5.92 19.37 10.16
N GLU A 94 -5.30 18.97 11.27
CA GLU A 94 -3.85 18.84 11.35
C GLU A 94 -3.32 17.78 10.36
N VAL A 95 -3.99 16.65 10.26
CA VAL A 95 -3.63 15.59 9.31
C VAL A 95 -3.75 16.09 7.88
N GLN A 96 -4.84 16.80 7.56
CA GLN A 96 -5.07 17.34 6.23
C GLN A 96 -4.10 18.47 5.86
N ALA A 97 -3.49 19.10 6.83
CA ALA A 97 -2.50 20.15 6.60
C ALA A 97 -1.06 19.64 6.63
N ASN A 98 -0.84 18.39 7.03
CA ASN A 98 0.52 17.85 7.13
C ASN A 98 1.05 17.49 5.75
N THR A 99 2.11 18.14 5.32
CA THR A 99 2.66 17.99 3.97
C THR A 99 3.19 16.60 3.69
N THR A 100 3.78 15.95 4.69
CA THR A 100 4.30 14.57 4.55
C THR A 100 3.16 13.58 4.32
N LEU A 101 2.07 13.71 5.06
CA LEU A 101 0.90 12.84 4.92
C LEU A 101 0.19 13.08 3.59
N ILE A 102 0.06 14.34 3.18
CA ILE A 102 -0.52 14.69 1.88
C ILE A 102 0.30 14.07 0.76
N ALA A 103 1.61 14.26 0.78
CA ALA A 103 2.49 13.73 -0.25
C ALA A 103 2.43 12.20 -0.31
N HIS A 104 2.42 11.54 0.85
CA HIS A 104 2.35 10.08 0.91
C HIS A 104 1.03 9.56 0.32
N THR A 105 -0.09 10.16 0.69
CA THR A 105 -1.41 9.77 0.18
C THR A 105 -1.53 10.04 -1.33
N SER A 106 -1.09 11.21 -1.77
CA SER A 106 -1.16 11.62 -3.17
C SER A 106 -0.33 10.69 -4.07
N THR A 107 0.92 10.45 -3.69
CA THR A 107 1.81 9.58 -4.48
C THR A 107 1.34 8.13 -4.47
N GLN A 108 0.73 7.67 -3.37
CA GLN A 108 0.14 6.34 -3.31
C GLN A 108 -1.03 6.21 -4.30
N GLN A 109 -1.91 7.21 -4.35
CA GLN A 109 -3.03 7.22 -5.28
C GLN A 109 -2.56 7.25 -6.74
N GLU A 110 -1.55 8.05 -7.02
CA GLU A 110 -0.95 8.11 -8.36
C GLU A 110 -0.33 6.78 -8.77
N ALA A 111 0.38 6.12 -7.86
CA ALA A 111 0.97 4.81 -8.12
C ALA A 111 -0.12 3.75 -8.37
N VAL A 112 -1.20 3.78 -7.60
CA VAL A 112 -2.33 2.86 -7.79
C VAL A 112 -3.03 3.11 -9.14
N SER A 113 -3.25 4.37 -9.51
CA SER A 113 -3.82 4.72 -10.81
C SER A 113 -2.95 4.24 -11.95
N PHE A 114 -1.65 4.44 -11.83
CA PHE A 114 -0.68 3.99 -12.82
C PHE A 114 -0.73 2.47 -12.99
N LEU A 115 -0.79 1.72 -11.90
CA LEU A 115 -0.91 0.25 -11.97
C LEU A 115 -2.23 -0.19 -12.61
N ARG A 116 -3.31 0.54 -12.36
CA ARG A 116 -4.60 0.25 -13.01
C ARG A 116 -4.52 0.44 -14.52
N GLU A 117 -3.88 1.51 -14.95
CA GLU A 117 -3.68 1.77 -16.38
C GLU A 117 -2.87 0.66 -17.02
N ILE A 118 -1.80 0.21 -16.37
CA ILE A 118 -0.99 -0.90 -16.87
C ILE A 118 -1.80 -2.18 -16.95
N ASN A 119 -2.60 -2.49 -15.92
CA ASN A 119 -3.48 -3.65 -15.94
C ASN A 119 -4.51 -3.57 -17.07
N GLN A 120 -5.02 -2.39 -17.35
CA GLN A 120 -5.93 -2.15 -18.45
C GLN A 120 -5.26 -2.44 -19.80
N GLU A 121 -4.05 -1.92 -20.00
CA GLU A 121 -3.28 -2.18 -21.22
C GLU A 121 -3.01 -3.66 -21.41
N ILE A 122 -2.58 -4.35 -20.36
CA ILE A 122 -2.34 -5.79 -20.40
C ILE A 122 -3.63 -6.53 -20.74
N SER A 123 -4.74 -6.15 -20.14
CA SER A 123 -6.05 -6.75 -20.40
C SER A 123 -6.49 -6.57 -21.86
N GLN A 124 -6.28 -5.39 -22.40
CA GLN A 124 -6.60 -5.10 -23.81
C GLN A 124 -5.74 -5.94 -24.77
N LEU A 125 -4.45 -6.04 -24.49
CA LEU A 125 -3.53 -6.82 -25.32
C LEU A 125 -3.82 -8.32 -25.26
N LEU A 126 -4.25 -8.80 -24.09
CA LEU A 126 -4.61 -10.21 -23.92
C LEU A 126 -6.03 -10.53 -24.40
N GLY A 127 -6.88 -9.52 -24.55
CA GLY A 127 -8.29 -9.73 -24.89
C GLY A 127 -9.14 -10.28 -23.76
N VAL A 128 -8.65 -10.21 -22.53
CA VAL A 128 -9.38 -10.68 -21.33
C VAL A 128 -9.14 -9.70 -20.19
N ASP A 129 -10.11 -9.62 -19.27
CA ASP A 129 -9.94 -8.77 -18.10
C ASP A 129 -9.06 -9.51 -17.07
N PHE A 130 -7.83 -9.11 -17.02
CA PHE A 130 -6.81 -9.71 -16.16
C PHE A 130 -7.17 -9.61 -14.67
N ALA A 131 -7.73 -8.48 -14.25
CA ALA A 131 -8.07 -8.26 -12.84
C ALA A 131 -9.24 -9.13 -12.39
N ILE A 132 -10.23 -9.34 -13.26
CA ILE A 132 -11.37 -10.20 -12.97
C ILE A 132 -10.93 -11.66 -12.87
N LEU A 133 -10.09 -12.10 -13.80
CA LEU A 133 -9.57 -13.46 -13.76
C LEU A 133 -8.78 -13.74 -12.47
N ALA A 134 -7.98 -12.78 -12.04
CA ALA A 134 -7.19 -12.93 -10.82
C ALA A 134 -8.07 -13.05 -9.58
N LYS A 135 -9.20 -12.34 -9.55
CA LYS A 135 -10.16 -12.43 -8.44
C LYS A 135 -10.90 -13.75 -8.39
N GLN A 136 -11.20 -14.32 -9.54
CA GLN A 136 -11.94 -15.60 -9.60
C GLN A 136 -11.14 -16.78 -9.06
N SER A 137 -9.83 -16.67 -9.02
CA SER A 137 -8.99 -17.75 -8.53
C SER A 137 -8.82 -17.75 -7.01
N THR A 138 -9.43 -16.83 -6.30
CA THR A 138 -9.29 -16.75 -4.84
C THR A 138 -10.48 -17.29 -4.07
N CYS A 139 -11.38 -17.99 -4.70
CA CYS A 139 -12.50 -18.65 -4.01
C CYS A 139 -12.18 -20.09 -3.66
#